data_7179f0fe20a5bfe9b359c6ccc07bed94
#
_entry.id   7179f0fe20a5bfe9b359c6ccc07bed94
#
_cell.length_a   1.000
_cell.length_b   1.000
_cell.length_c   1.000
_cell.angle_alpha   90.00
_cell.angle_beta   90.00
_cell.angle_gamma   90.00
#
_symmetry.space_group_name_H-M   'P 1'
#
loop_
_entity.id
_entity.type
_entity.pdbx_description
1 polymer ?
#
loop_
_entity_poly.entity_id
_entity_poly.type
_entity_poly.pdbx_seq_one_letter_code
_entity_poly.pdbx_strand_id
1 'polypeptide(L)'
;MTLTKDDARVLFNEGVLSADSDMHKDAIKIFDKVMEIDLNAEVLCNKGISLAALERNDEALECYDKAIQMDPNDEFVFYNKGVLLTGMEKLQEALECYDKVLEIEPNEEDALYNKGTILDELGKNEEAEKCFTQVKELESSD
;
A
#
# COMPACT_ATOMS: atom_id res chain seq x y z
N MET A 1 31.47 1.10 -14.57
CA MET A 1 31.41 1.01 -13.10
C MET A 1 30.11 0.33 -12.73
N THR A 2 30.18 -0.73 -11.93
CA THR A 2 29.00 -1.49 -11.52
C THR A 2 28.37 -0.83 -10.29
N LEU A 3 27.06 -0.56 -10.36
CA LEU A 3 26.31 -0.03 -9.23
C LEU A 3 26.12 -1.10 -8.15
N THR A 4 26.19 -0.70 -6.90
CA THR A 4 26.10 -1.57 -5.73
C THR A 4 24.73 -1.47 -5.07
N LYS A 5 24.46 -2.33 -4.08
CA LYS A 5 23.24 -2.21 -3.27
C LYS A 5 23.17 -0.89 -2.49
N ASP A 6 24.33 -0.35 -2.10
CA ASP A 6 24.38 0.98 -1.45
C ASP A 6 23.96 2.07 -2.42
N ASP A 7 24.40 1.98 -3.67
CA ASP A 7 23.95 2.90 -4.73
C ASP A 7 22.44 2.78 -4.95
N ALA A 8 21.91 1.55 -4.94
CA ALA A 8 20.48 1.31 -5.06
C ALA A 8 19.70 1.97 -3.91
N ARG A 9 20.24 1.93 -2.70
CA ARG A 9 19.60 2.55 -1.53
C ARG A 9 19.53 4.07 -1.67
N VAL A 10 20.61 4.70 -2.15
CA VAL A 10 20.64 6.15 -2.41
C VAL A 10 19.61 6.51 -3.47
N LEU A 11 19.58 5.77 -4.58
CA LEU A 11 18.59 5.98 -5.65
C LEU A 11 17.16 5.78 -5.14
N PHE A 12 16.94 4.75 -4.34
CA PHE A 12 15.63 4.51 -3.76
C PHE A 12 15.13 5.72 -2.94
N ASN A 13 16.00 6.28 -2.09
CA ASN A 13 15.66 7.45 -1.30
C ASN A 13 15.35 8.67 -2.19
N GLU A 14 16.09 8.85 -3.29
CA GLU A 14 15.80 9.90 -4.27
C GLU A 14 14.44 9.70 -4.92
N GLY A 15 14.10 8.44 -5.25
CA GLY A 15 12.79 8.10 -5.80
C GLY A 15 11.65 8.43 -4.85
N VAL A 16 11.81 8.10 -3.57
CA VAL A 16 10.81 8.41 -2.53
C VAL A 16 10.64 9.93 -2.40
N LEU A 17 11.74 10.69 -2.36
CA LEU A 17 11.66 12.16 -2.31
C LEU A 17 10.95 12.74 -3.53
N SER A 18 11.21 12.19 -4.72
CA SER A 18 10.52 12.61 -5.94
C SER A 18 9.01 12.35 -5.84
N ALA A 19 8.63 11.17 -5.34
CA ALA A 19 7.22 10.82 -5.14
C ALA A 19 6.55 11.74 -4.12
N ASP A 20 7.22 12.04 -3.02
CA ASP A 20 6.73 12.94 -1.98
C ASP A 20 6.54 14.39 -2.49
N SER A 21 7.25 14.74 -3.55
CA SER A 21 7.14 16.03 -4.22
C SER A 21 6.17 16.00 -5.43
N ASP A 22 5.32 14.99 -5.51
CA ASP A 22 4.37 14.76 -6.61
C ASP A 22 5.02 14.54 -7.99
N MET A 23 6.33 14.25 -8.01
CA MET A 23 7.06 13.96 -9.25
C MET A 23 7.04 12.47 -9.55
N HIS A 24 5.83 11.91 -9.69
CA HIS A 24 5.63 10.47 -9.79
C HIS A 24 6.25 9.84 -11.04
N LYS A 25 6.26 10.54 -12.17
CA LYS A 25 6.91 10.03 -13.40
C LYS A 25 8.40 9.88 -13.22
N ASP A 26 9.03 10.86 -12.57
CA ASP A 26 10.47 10.80 -12.27
C ASP A 26 10.76 9.73 -11.22
N ALA A 27 9.91 9.63 -10.20
CA ALA A 27 10.03 8.59 -9.18
C ALA A 27 10.01 7.19 -9.81
N ILE A 28 9.08 6.92 -10.73
CA ILE A 28 8.98 5.63 -11.41
C ILE A 28 10.28 5.31 -12.18
N LYS A 29 10.85 6.29 -12.90
CA LYS A 29 12.11 6.10 -13.62
C LYS A 29 13.24 5.73 -12.66
N ILE A 30 13.27 6.38 -11.50
CA ILE A 30 14.30 6.10 -10.48
C ILE A 30 14.09 4.70 -9.89
N PHE A 31 12.84 4.34 -9.55
CA PHE A 31 12.53 3.00 -9.04
C PHE A 31 12.87 1.91 -10.06
N ASP A 32 12.66 2.15 -11.34
CA ASP A 32 13.04 1.20 -12.39
C ASP A 32 14.55 0.95 -12.39
N LYS A 33 15.35 1.98 -12.18
CA LYS A 33 16.81 1.84 -12.04
C LYS A 33 17.18 1.05 -10.78
N VAL A 34 16.49 1.32 -9.66
CA VAL A 34 16.70 0.58 -8.42
C VAL A 34 16.42 -0.91 -8.65
N MET A 35 15.34 -1.24 -9.35
CA MET A 35 14.95 -2.63 -9.61
C MET A 35 15.98 -3.38 -10.45
N GLU A 36 16.72 -2.70 -11.32
CA GLU A 36 17.81 -3.31 -12.10
C GLU A 36 18.98 -3.73 -11.20
N ILE A 37 19.16 -3.05 -10.07
CA ILE A 37 20.28 -3.28 -9.15
C ILE A 37 19.86 -4.20 -8.01
N ASP A 38 18.71 -3.92 -7.39
CA ASP A 38 18.22 -4.62 -6.20
C ASP A 38 16.68 -4.69 -6.22
N LEU A 39 16.15 -5.69 -6.89
CA LEU A 39 14.72 -5.92 -6.94
C LEU A 39 14.23 -6.47 -5.60
N ASN A 40 13.33 -5.76 -4.94
CA ASN A 40 12.73 -6.18 -3.67
C ASN A 40 11.29 -5.69 -3.56
N ALA A 41 10.57 -6.17 -2.53
CA ALA A 41 9.16 -5.83 -2.32
C ALA A 41 8.96 -4.33 -2.04
N GLU A 42 9.89 -3.71 -1.33
CA GLU A 42 9.79 -2.29 -0.96
C GLU A 42 9.79 -1.38 -2.20
N VAL A 43 10.71 -1.60 -3.14
CA VAL A 43 10.77 -0.78 -4.36
C VAL A 43 9.56 -1.01 -5.26
N LEU A 44 9.08 -2.25 -5.36
CA LEU A 44 7.86 -2.58 -6.11
C LEU A 44 6.64 -1.87 -5.51
N CYS A 45 6.51 -1.89 -4.20
CA CYS A 45 5.41 -1.21 -3.52
C CYS A 45 5.44 0.31 -3.80
N ASN A 46 6.59 0.94 -3.65
CA ASN A 46 6.73 2.38 -3.87
C ASN A 46 6.48 2.76 -5.33
N LYS A 47 6.94 1.95 -6.28
CA LYS A 47 6.60 2.13 -7.70
C LYS A 47 5.09 2.04 -7.90
N GLY A 48 4.44 1.06 -7.28
CA GLY A 48 2.98 0.89 -7.32
C GLY A 48 2.24 2.13 -6.82
N ILE A 49 2.70 2.71 -5.71
CA ILE A 49 2.11 3.93 -5.14
C ILE A 49 2.19 5.09 -6.16
N SER A 50 3.33 5.29 -6.79
CA SER A 50 3.50 6.34 -7.81
C SER A 50 2.66 6.08 -9.05
N LEU A 51 2.55 4.82 -9.49
CA LEU A 51 1.67 4.44 -10.60
C LEU A 51 0.20 4.73 -10.28
N ALA A 52 -0.24 4.38 -9.07
CA ALA A 52 -1.61 4.67 -8.63
C ALA A 52 -1.89 6.17 -8.59
N ALA A 53 -0.92 6.98 -8.15
CA ALA A 53 -1.05 8.44 -8.16
C ALA A 53 -1.23 9.00 -9.57
N LEU A 54 -0.70 8.33 -10.58
CA LEU A 54 -0.86 8.69 -11.99
C LEU A 54 -2.09 8.02 -12.63
N GLU A 55 -2.93 7.37 -11.83
CA GLU A 55 -4.10 6.63 -12.28
C GLU A 55 -3.77 5.48 -13.24
N ARG A 56 -2.53 4.98 -13.19
CA ARG A 56 -2.10 3.78 -13.93
C ARG A 56 -2.37 2.55 -13.06
N ASN A 57 -3.66 2.32 -12.83
CA ASN A 57 -4.13 1.40 -11.78
C ASN A 57 -3.77 -0.08 -12.04
N ASP A 58 -3.88 -0.56 -13.28
CA ASP A 58 -3.54 -1.96 -13.58
C ASP A 58 -2.06 -2.24 -13.38
N GLU A 59 -1.20 -1.30 -13.77
CA GLU A 59 0.24 -1.43 -13.56
C GLU A 59 0.58 -1.36 -12.07
N ALA A 60 -0.12 -0.51 -11.32
CA ALA A 60 0.05 -0.42 -9.86
C ALA A 60 -0.32 -1.74 -9.17
N LEU A 61 -1.47 -2.33 -9.53
CA LEU A 61 -1.89 -3.63 -9.00
C LEU A 61 -0.87 -4.72 -9.29
N GLU A 62 -0.32 -4.73 -10.50
CA GLU A 62 0.73 -5.67 -10.88
C GLU A 62 1.97 -5.55 -9.98
N CYS A 63 2.39 -4.31 -9.70
CA CYS A 63 3.51 -4.05 -8.78
C CYS A 63 3.22 -4.55 -7.37
N TYR A 64 2.01 -4.27 -6.84
CA TYR A 64 1.61 -4.73 -5.51
C TYR A 64 1.57 -6.26 -5.45
N ASP A 65 1.03 -6.91 -6.47
CA ASP A 65 0.94 -8.38 -6.51
C ASP A 65 2.33 -9.03 -6.54
N LYS A 66 3.27 -8.46 -7.29
CA LYS A 66 4.66 -8.92 -7.30
C LYS A 66 5.32 -8.71 -5.93
N ALA A 67 5.08 -7.56 -5.29
CA ALA A 67 5.59 -7.28 -3.96
C ALA A 67 5.06 -8.29 -2.94
N ILE A 68 3.78 -8.64 -3.01
CA ILE A 68 3.16 -9.63 -2.14
C ILE A 68 3.76 -11.02 -2.35
N GLN A 69 4.05 -11.40 -3.60
CA GLN A 69 4.71 -12.67 -3.90
C GLN A 69 6.11 -12.75 -3.27
N MET A 70 6.82 -11.63 -3.24
CA MET A 70 8.17 -11.56 -2.64
C MET A 70 8.13 -11.54 -1.12
N ASP A 71 7.16 -10.84 -0.53
CA ASP A 71 6.97 -10.73 0.92
C ASP A 71 5.48 -10.78 1.26
N PRO A 72 4.94 -11.98 1.53
CA PRO A 72 3.50 -12.15 1.80
C PRO A 72 3.04 -11.58 3.14
N ASN A 73 3.95 -11.14 3.99
CA ASN A 73 3.63 -10.65 5.34
C ASN A 73 3.90 -9.17 5.52
N ASP A 74 3.99 -8.42 4.43
CA ASP A 74 4.15 -6.97 4.49
C ASP A 74 2.78 -6.30 4.48
N GLU A 75 2.30 -5.88 5.66
CA GLU A 75 1.00 -5.22 5.82
C GLU A 75 0.91 -3.91 5.03
N PHE A 76 2.03 -3.24 4.83
CA PHE A 76 2.08 -1.98 4.09
C PHE A 76 1.63 -2.15 2.62
N VAL A 77 2.06 -3.24 1.98
CA VAL A 77 1.67 -3.53 0.59
C VAL A 77 0.18 -3.84 0.49
N PHE A 78 -0.33 -4.67 1.39
CA PHE A 78 -1.78 -4.98 1.43
C PHE A 78 -2.61 -3.73 1.68
N TYR A 79 -2.16 -2.85 2.58
CA TYR A 79 -2.84 -1.59 2.84
C TYR A 79 -2.93 -0.73 1.57
N ASN A 80 -1.82 -0.52 0.89
CA ASN A 80 -1.79 0.30 -0.33
C ASN A 80 -2.63 -0.32 -1.46
N LYS A 81 -2.59 -1.64 -1.60
CA LYS A 81 -3.45 -2.34 -2.56
C LYS A 81 -4.93 -2.14 -2.20
N GLY A 82 -5.28 -2.24 -0.92
CA GLY A 82 -6.64 -1.98 -0.43
C GLY A 82 -7.12 -0.57 -0.75
N VAL A 83 -6.28 0.43 -0.53
CA VAL A 83 -6.59 1.84 -0.86
C VAL A 83 -6.86 1.99 -2.36
N LEU A 84 -6.02 1.41 -3.20
CA LEU A 84 -6.21 1.47 -4.66
C LEU A 84 -7.52 0.80 -5.08
N LEU A 85 -7.80 -0.40 -4.57
CA LEU A 85 -9.01 -1.13 -4.89
C LEU A 85 -10.27 -0.39 -4.42
N THR A 86 -10.20 0.30 -3.28
CA THR A 86 -11.30 1.16 -2.80
C THR A 86 -11.56 2.28 -3.79
N GLY A 87 -10.51 2.95 -4.27
CA GLY A 87 -10.62 4.01 -5.28
C GLY A 87 -11.17 3.52 -6.61
N MET A 88 -10.95 2.24 -6.94
CA MET A 88 -11.50 1.58 -8.13
C MET A 88 -12.91 1.01 -7.90
N GLU A 89 -13.48 1.23 -6.72
CA GLU A 89 -14.77 0.70 -6.28
C GLU A 89 -14.87 -0.83 -6.28
N LYS A 90 -13.73 -1.50 -6.17
CA LYS A 90 -13.66 -2.95 -5.99
C LYS A 90 -13.68 -3.27 -4.49
N LEU A 91 -14.82 -3.01 -3.86
CA LEU A 91 -14.95 -2.98 -2.41
C LEU A 91 -14.71 -4.34 -1.75
N GLN A 92 -15.19 -5.43 -2.34
CA GLN A 92 -14.99 -6.76 -1.78
C GLN A 92 -13.52 -7.18 -1.77
N GLU A 93 -12.82 -6.90 -2.87
CA GLU A 93 -11.38 -7.17 -2.97
C GLU A 93 -10.58 -6.28 -2.00
N ALA A 94 -11.01 -5.01 -1.83
CA ALA A 94 -10.40 -4.10 -0.86
C ALA A 94 -10.55 -4.62 0.57
N LEU A 95 -11.73 -5.14 0.94
CA LEU A 95 -11.95 -5.75 2.25
C LEU A 95 -10.98 -6.89 2.52
N GLU A 96 -10.75 -7.74 1.54
CA GLU A 96 -9.80 -8.85 1.65
C GLU A 96 -8.39 -8.33 1.98
N CYS A 97 -7.98 -7.23 1.34
CA CYS A 97 -6.69 -6.60 1.61
C CYS A 97 -6.60 -6.05 3.04
N TYR A 98 -7.64 -5.33 3.50
CA TYR A 98 -7.65 -4.80 4.86
C TYR A 98 -7.73 -5.91 5.90
N ASP A 99 -8.46 -6.99 5.63
CA ASP A 99 -8.49 -8.17 6.49
C ASP A 99 -7.08 -8.76 6.63
N LYS A 100 -6.33 -8.80 5.53
CA LYS A 100 -4.95 -9.28 5.56
C LYS A 100 -4.04 -8.37 6.38
N VAL A 101 -4.20 -7.04 6.26
CA VAL A 101 -3.48 -6.09 7.12
C VAL A 101 -3.77 -6.39 8.59
N LEU A 102 -5.04 -6.62 8.94
CA LEU A 102 -5.46 -6.85 10.32
C LEU A 102 -5.10 -8.23 10.85
N GLU A 103 -4.87 -9.22 9.99
CA GLU A 103 -4.27 -10.49 10.40
C GLU A 103 -2.82 -10.30 10.85
N ILE A 104 -2.09 -9.44 10.16
CA ILE A 104 -0.67 -9.17 10.44
C ILE A 104 -0.54 -8.19 11.61
N GLU A 105 -1.31 -7.09 11.57
CA GLU A 105 -1.31 -6.03 12.58
C GLU A 105 -2.75 -5.72 13.02
N PRO A 106 -3.25 -6.43 14.07
CA PRO A 106 -4.67 -6.31 14.47
C PRO A 106 -5.12 -4.90 14.91
N ASN A 107 -4.18 -4.06 15.32
CA ASN A 107 -4.48 -2.74 15.85
C ASN A 107 -4.14 -1.61 14.86
N GLU A 108 -4.05 -1.92 13.57
CA GLU A 108 -3.80 -0.89 12.55
C GLU A 108 -5.07 -0.06 12.36
N GLU A 109 -5.06 1.15 12.93
CA GLU A 109 -6.23 2.03 12.99
C GLU A 109 -6.76 2.42 11.60
N ASP A 110 -5.85 2.75 10.67
CA ASP A 110 -6.26 3.15 9.32
C ASP A 110 -6.95 2.02 8.58
N ALA A 111 -6.47 0.79 8.74
CA ALA A 111 -7.10 -0.39 8.13
C ALA A 111 -8.46 -0.68 8.75
N LEU A 112 -8.59 -0.55 10.07
CA LEU A 112 -9.88 -0.71 10.76
C LEU A 112 -10.90 0.32 10.30
N TYR A 113 -10.49 1.58 10.22
CA TYR A 113 -11.35 2.67 9.78
C TYR A 113 -11.80 2.46 8.32
N ASN A 114 -10.87 2.15 7.44
CA ASN A 114 -11.18 1.93 6.03
C ASN A 114 -12.08 0.71 5.84
N LYS A 115 -11.84 -0.37 6.57
CA LYS A 115 -12.71 -1.55 6.58
C LYS A 115 -14.12 -1.17 7.02
N GLY A 116 -14.23 -0.42 8.11
CA GLY A 116 -15.54 0.04 8.62
C GLY A 116 -16.30 0.87 7.58
N THR A 117 -15.62 1.77 6.91
CA THR A 117 -16.22 2.61 5.86
C THR A 117 -16.75 1.77 4.70
N ILE A 118 -15.99 0.78 4.26
CA ILE A 118 -16.43 -0.13 3.18
C ILE A 118 -17.63 -0.96 3.63
N LEU A 119 -17.60 -1.49 4.86
CA LEU A 119 -18.70 -2.27 5.40
C LEU A 119 -20.00 -1.45 5.45
N ASP A 120 -19.92 -0.18 5.84
CA ASP A 120 -21.07 0.73 5.80
C ASP A 120 -21.61 0.89 4.38
N GLU A 121 -20.74 1.11 3.41
CA GLU A 121 -21.14 1.23 2.00
C GLU A 121 -21.83 -0.04 1.49
N LEU A 122 -21.42 -1.20 2.00
CA LEU A 122 -22.02 -2.49 1.65
C LEU A 122 -23.27 -2.82 2.47
N GLY A 123 -23.69 -1.92 3.35
CA GLY A 123 -24.89 -2.11 4.19
C GLY A 123 -24.67 -3.01 5.41
N LYS A 124 -23.42 -3.36 5.70
CA LYS A 124 -23.05 -4.19 6.86
C LYS A 124 -22.76 -3.31 8.08
N ASN A 125 -23.78 -2.60 8.54
CA ASN A 125 -23.64 -1.54 9.54
C ASN A 125 -23.19 -2.04 10.91
N GLU A 126 -23.61 -3.23 11.34
CA GLU A 126 -23.21 -3.78 12.64
C GLU A 126 -21.70 -4.12 12.65
N GLU A 127 -21.21 -4.73 11.58
CA GLU A 127 -19.79 -5.05 11.44
C GLU A 127 -18.95 -3.77 11.35
N ALA A 128 -19.45 -2.76 10.60
CA ALA A 128 -18.81 -1.45 10.50
C ALA A 128 -18.67 -0.79 11.87
N GLU A 129 -19.74 -0.82 12.68
CA GLU A 129 -19.75 -0.23 14.02
C GLU A 129 -18.69 -0.87 14.93
N LYS A 130 -18.50 -2.17 14.82
CA LYS A 130 -17.44 -2.87 15.57
C LYS A 130 -16.06 -2.33 15.22
N CYS A 131 -15.80 -2.09 13.93
CA CYS A 131 -14.52 -1.52 13.47
C CYS A 131 -14.32 -0.12 14.05
N PHE A 132 -15.32 0.74 13.97
CA PHE A 132 -15.23 2.11 14.48
C PHE A 132 -15.09 2.16 16.00
N THR A 133 -15.77 1.27 16.71
CA THR A 133 -15.64 1.16 18.17
C THR A 133 -14.22 0.77 18.55
N GLN A 134 -13.64 -0.19 17.82
CA GLN A 134 -12.25 -0.61 18.06
C GLN A 134 -11.26 0.54 17.83
N VAL A 135 -11.47 1.36 16.80
CA VAL A 135 -10.64 2.56 16.55
C VAL A 135 -10.72 3.52 17.74
N LYS A 136 -11.93 3.79 18.23
CA LYS A 136 -12.13 4.67 19.41
C LYS A 136 -11.43 4.14 20.64
N GLU A 137 -11.50 2.83 20.87
CA GLU A 137 -10.82 2.20 22.01
C GLU A 137 -9.31 2.34 21.92
N LEU A 138 -8.75 2.18 20.72
CA LEU A 138 -7.32 2.36 20.49
C LEU A 138 -6.88 3.80 20.72
N GLU A 139 -7.65 4.78 20.23
CA GLU A 139 -7.37 6.20 20.41
C GLU A 139 -7.43 6.61 21.89
N SER A 140 -8.35 6.05 22.67
CA SER A 140 -8.51 6.38 24.08
C SER A 140 -7.47 5.71 24.98
N SER A 141 -6.70 4.75 24.46
CA SER A 141 -5.62 4.07 25.20
C SER A 141 -4.31 4.84 25.18
N ASP A 142 -4.20 5.86 24.35
CA ASP A 142 -2.98 6.67 24.18
C ASP A 142 -2.89 7.81 25.21
#